data_c8df49763c8f35484e1bebbc6ab60805
#
_entry.id   c8df49763c8f35484e1bebbc6ab60805
#
_cell.length_a   1.000
_cell.length_b   1.000
_cell.length_c   1.000
_cell.angle_alpha   90.00
_cell.angle_beta   90.00
_cell.angle_gamma   90.00
#
_symmetry.space_group_name_H-M   'P 1'
#
loop_
_entity.id
_entity.type
_entity.pdbx_description
1 polymer ?
#
loop_
_entity_poly.entity_id
_entity_poly.type
_entity_poly.pdbx_seq_one_letter_code
_entity_poly.pdbx_strand_id
1 'polypeptide(L)'
;MPFRTMLFAPGDHARKVEKVFDAGADAVILDLEDAVAVSQKPATRALVREALQRPRPNLGYARVNGIETPFCYGDLAALVGPGLDGVILPKVETPDQLKTIDWLIAQLEAERGLPAG
;
A
#
# COMPACT_ATOMS: atom_id res chain seq x y z
N MET A 1 9.06 -9.98 -12.88
CA MET A 1 8.11 -10.99 -13.29
C MET A 1 6.79 -10.36 -13.70
N PRO A 2 6.27 -10.64 -14.90
CA PRO A 2 5.01 -10.03 -15.32
C PRO A 2 3.85 -10.59 -14.51
N PHE A 3 2.94 -9.71 -14.14
CA PHE A 3 1.70 -10.10 -13.47
C PHE A 3 0.70 -10.60 -14.50
N ARG A 4 -0.03 -11.64 -14.14
CA ARG A 4 -1.19 -12.09 -14.90
C ARG A 4 -2.47 -11.58 -14.28
N THR A 5 -2.51 -11.51 -12.95
CA THR A 5 -3.70 -11.11 -12.21
C THR A 5 -3.34 -10.21 -11.05
N MET A 6 -4.19 -9.21 -10.82
CA MET A 6 -4.15 -8.31 -9.67
C MET A 6 -5.54 -8.23 -9.06
N LEU A 7 -5.64 -8.42 -7.77
CA LEU A 7 -6.90 -8.32 -7.06
C LEU A 7 -6.85 -7.26 -5.98
N PHE A 8 -7.94 -6.51 -5.82
CA PHE A 8 -8.09 -5.49 -4.80
C PHE A 8 -8.93 -6.00 -3.64
N ALA A 9 -8.61 -5.54 -2.43
CA ALA A 9 -9.48 -5.69 -1.27
C ALA A 9 -9.45 -4.41 -0.45
N PRO A 10 -10.59 -4.01 0.18
CA PRO A 10 -10.59 -2.90 1.13
C PRO A 10 -9.70 -3.23 2.32
N GLY A 11 -8.76 -2.32 2.66
CA GLY A 11 -7.80 -2.57 3.72
C GLY A 11 -8.42 -2.67 5.11
N ASP A 12 -9.61 -2.09 5.31
CA ASP A 12 -10.32 -2.11 6.58
C ASP A 12 -11.21 -3.34 6.78
N HIS A 13 -11.25 -4.26 5.82
CA HIS A 13 -12.12 -5.42 5.87
C HIS A 13 -11.30 -6.70 5.99
N ALA A 14 -11.00 -7.11 7.23
CA ALA A 14 -10.09 -8.23 7.52
C ALA A 14 -10.41 -9.51 6.75
N ARG A 15 -11.69 -9.84 6.64
CA ARG A 15 -12.12 -11.06 5.97
C ARG A 15 -11.87 -11.04 4.48
N LYS A 16 -12.11 -9.90 3.83
CA LYS A 16 -11.82 -9.73 2.41
C LYS A 16 -10.33 -9.74 2.14
N VAL A 17 -9.54 -9.17 3.04
CA VAL A 17 -8.08 -9.19 2.95
C VAL A 17 -7.57 -10.63 3.00
N GLU A 18 -8.04 -11.44 3.94
CA GLU A 18 -7.65 -12.85 3.99
C GLU A 18 -8.02 -13.60 2.72
N LYS A 19 -9.25 -13.41 2.23
CA LYS A 19 -9.71 -14.08 1.03
C LYS A 19 -8.93 -13.70 -0.21
N VAL A 20 -8.55 -12.43 -0.36
CA VAL A 20 -7.83 -11.97 -1.54
C VAL A 20 -6.44 -12.60 -1.62
N PHE A 21 -5.76 -12.78 -0.50
CA PHE A 21 -4.47 -13.47 -0.48
C PHE A 21 -4.56 -14.93 -0.88
N ASP A 22 -5.70 -15.57 -0.61
CA ASP A 22 -5.91 -16.98 -0.92
C ASP A 22 -6.51 -17.22 -2.30
N ALA A 23 -6.84 -16.16 -3.03
CA ALA A 23 -7.54 -16.28 -4.33
C ALA A 23 -6.62 -16.63 -5.51
N GLY A 24 -5.31 -16.75 -5.30
CA GLY A 24 -4.38 -17.18 -6.34
C GLY A 24 -3.92 -16.08 -7.29
N ALA A 25 -4.12 -14.81 -6.96
CA ALA A 25 -3.62 -13.72 -7.77
C ALA A 25 -2.10 -13.56 -7.64
N ASP A 26 -1.44 -13.11 -8.70
CA ASP A 26 -0.01 -12.82 -8.66
C ASP A 26 0.32 -11.64 -7.75
N ALA A 27 -0.54 -10.64 -7.73
CA ALA A 27 -0.40 -9.47 -6.88
C ALA A 27 -1.73 -9.13 -6.20
N VAL A 28 -1.64 -8.68 -4.97
CA VAL A 28 -2.77 -8.23 -4.17
C VAL A 28 -2.57 -6.76 -3.85
N ILE A 29 -3.63 -5.97 -3.99
CA ILE A 29 -3.63 -4.55 -3.68
C ILE A 29 -4.59 -4.31 -2.53
N LEU A 30 -4.07 -3.89 -1.39
CA LEU A 30 -4.89 -3.50 -0.25
C LEU A 30 -5.17 -2.01 -0.33
N ASP A 31 -6.45 -1.65 -0.34
CA ASP A 31 -6.88 -0.29 -0.59
C ASP A 31 -7.07 0.51 0.69
N LEU A 32 -6.44 1.67 0.75
CA LEU A 32 -6.62 2.65 1.82
C LEU A 32 -7.36 3.90 1.31
N GLU A 33 -7.70 3.94 0.03
CA GLU A 33 -8.27 5.13 -0.62
C GLU A 33 -9.79 5.03 -0.78
N ASP A 34 -10.28 4.75 -1.98
CA ASP A 34 -11.71 4.86 -2.29
C ASP A 34 -12.59 3.88 -1.51
N ALA A 35 -12.09 2.69 -1.23
CA ALA A 35 -12.88 1.66 -0.55
C ALA A 35 -12.95 1.86 0.96
N VAL A 36 -12.26 2.85 1.51
CA VAL A 36 -12.19 3.09 2.96
C VAL A 36 -12.77 4.45 3.31
N ALA A 37 -13.72 4.47 4.24
CA ALA A 37 -14.31 5.71 4.72
C ALA A 37 -13.26 6.59 5.41
N VAL A 38 -13.41 7.91 5.28
CA VAL A 38 -12.46 8.89 5.83
C VAL A 38 -12.20 8.65 7.31
N SER A 39 -13.23 8.37 8.10
CA SER A 39 -13.11 8.12 9.53
C SER A 39 -12.27 6.87 9.87
N GLN A 40 -12.16 5.94 8.93
CA GLN A 40 -11.43 4.69 9.13
C GLN A 40 -10.02 4.70 8.56
N LYS A 41 -9.64 5.75 7.82
CA LYS A 41 -8.35 5.77 7.13
C LYS A 41 -7.15 5.61 8.05
N PRO A 42 -7.03 6.32 9.17
CA PRO A 42 -5.88 6.14 10.06
C PRO A 42 -5.79 4.73 10.67
N ALA A 43 -6.92 4.17 11.09
CA ALA A 43 -6.94 2.83 11.69
C ALA A 43 -6.60 1.73 10.67
N THR A 44 -6.96 1.93 9.42
CA THR A 44 -6.71 0.97 8.34
C THR A 44 -5.21 0.76 8.09
N ARG A 45 -4.39 1.76 8.33
CA ARG A 45 -2.93 1.67 8.15
C ARG A 45 -2.32 0.49 8.90
N ALA A 46 -2.66 0.34 10.18
CA ALA A 46 -2.13 -0.74 11.00
C ALA A 46 -2.61 -2.10 10.52
N LEU A 47 -3.86 -2.20 10.10
CA LEU A 47 -4.44 -3.44 9.58
C LEU A 47 -3.74 -3.88 8.30
N VAL A 48 -3.50 -2.96 7.38
CA VAL A 48 -2.82 -3.25 6.12
C VAL A 48 -1.37 -3.62 6.36
N ARG A 49 -0.66 -2.88 7.21
CA ARG A 49 0.73 -3.19 7.55
C ARG A 49 0.86 -4.60 8.11
N GLU A 50 -0.01 -4.96 9.03
CA GLU A 50 0.01 -6.28 9.65
C GLU A 50 -0.26 -7.38 8.62
N ALA A 51 -1.25 -7.16 7.74
CA ALA A 51 -1.57 -8.13 6.70
C ALA A 51 -0.41 -8.34 5.73
N LEU A 52 0.30 -7.28 5.36
CA LEU A 52 1.45 -7.36 4.45
C LEU A 52 2.67 -8.07 5.06
N GLN A 53 2.77 -8.11 6.37
CA GLN A 53 3.88 -8.79 7.05
C GLN A 53 3.69 -10.29 7.17
N ARG A 54 2.51 -10.82 6.88
CA ARG A 54 2.27 -12.27 6.91
C ARG A 54 2.95 -12.96 5.73
N PRO A 55 3.50 -14.18 5.92
CA PRO A 55 4.05 -14.95 4.81
C PRO A 55 2.98 -15.21 3.74
N ARG A 56 3.34 -15.02 2.48
CA ARG A 56 2.42 -15.21 1.36
C ARG A 56 3.19 -15.43 0.05
N PRO A 57 2.58 -16.15 -0.92
CA PRO A 57 3.23 -16.36 -2.22
C PRO A 57 3.07 -15.19 -3.18
N ASN A 58 2.09 -14.31 -2.97
CA ASN A 58 1.80 -13.20 -3.88
C ASN A 58 2.53 -11.92 -3.47
N LEU A 59 2.70 -11.02 -4.45
CA LEU A 59 3.21 -9.69 -4.18
C LEU A 59 2.13 -8.87 -3.48
N GLY A 60 2.54 -8.04 -2.54
CA GLY A 60 1.64 -7.18 -1.77
C GLY A 60 1.87 -5.71 -2.04
N TYR A 61 0.85 -5.06 -2.58
CA TYR A 61 0.84 -3.62 -2.82
C TYR A 61 -0.23 -2.97 -1.96
N ALA A 62 -0.09 -1.67 -1.74
CA ALA A 62 -1.12 -0.86 -1.11
C ALA A 62 -1.44 0.34 -1.98
N ARG A 63 -2.72 0.64 -2.16
CA ARG A 63 -3.14 1.90 -2.78
C ARG A 63 -3.34 2.91 -1.66
N VAL A 64 -2.45 3.90 -1.61
CA VAL A 64 -2.48 4.95 -0.60
C VAL A 64 -3.39 6.08 -1.04
N ASN A 65 -3.69 6.99 -0.13
CA ASN A 65 -4.45 8.20 -0.47
C ASN A 65 -3.58 9.16 -1.27
N GLY A 66 -4.22 9.99 -2.11
CA GLY A 66 -3.52 10.88 -3.01
C GLY A 66 -2.67 11.93 -2.30
N ILE A 67 -1.68 12.43 -3.01
CA ILE A 67 -0.73 13.41 -2.48
C ILE A 67 -1.41 14.72 -2.04
N GLU A 68 -2.58 15.03 -2.62
CA GLU A 68 -3.37 16.22 -2.29
C GLU A 68 -4.17 16.06 -1.00
N THR A 69 -4.18 14.86 -0.41
CA THR A 69 -4.96 14.60 0.81
C THR A 69 -4.06 14.68 2.05
N PRO A 70 -4.65 14.89 3.24
CA PRO A 70 -3.88 14.86 4.48
C PRO A 70 -3.48 13.42 4.92
N PHE A 71 -3.84 12.40 4.15
CA PHE A 71 -3.60 11.01 4.51
C PHE A 71 -2.37 10.39 3.85
N CYS A 72 -1.89 10.96 2.74
CA CYS A 72 -0.83 10.35 1.94
C CYS A 72 0.45 10.09 2.73
N TYR A 73 0.97 11.10 3.40
CA TYR A 73 2.21 10.97 4.18
C TYR A 73 2.06 9.91 5.26
N GLY A 74 0.97 9.96 6.02
CA GLY A 74 0.74 9.00 7.11
C GLY A 74 0.59 7.56 6.61
N ASP A 75 -0.03 7.38 5.44
CA ASP A 75 -0.12 6.06 4.82
C ASP A 75 1.28 5.52 4.51
N LEU A 76 2.11 6.32 3.85
CA LEU A 76 3.47 5.91 3.51
C LEU A 76 4.32 5.68 4.76
N ALA A 77 4.22 6.57 5.73
CA ALA A 77 4.97 6.45 6.98
C ALA A 77 4.61 5.17 7.75
N ALA A 78 3.36 4.73 7.66
CA ALA A 78 2.92 3.50 8.31
C ALA A 78 3.31 2.24 7.52
N LEU A 79 3.31 2.30 6.20
CA LEU A 79 3.38 1.11 5.35
C LEU A 79 4.77 0.81 4.79
N VAL A 80 5.62 1.81 4.59
CA VAL A 80 6.97 1.57 4.06
C VAL A 80 7.75 0.74 5.08
N GLY A 81 7.95 -0.53 4.75
CA GLY A 81 8.58 -1.48 5.65
C GLY A 81 8.58 -2.89 5.07
N PRO A 82 8.97 -3.88 5.87
CA PRO A 82 8.98 -5.27 5.42
C PRO A 82 7.59 -5.71 4.97
N GLY A 83 7.54 -6.46 3.88
CA GLY A 83 6.31 -7.03 3.34
C GLY A 83 5.61 -6.19 2.30
N LEU A 84 5.91 -4.91 2.18
CA LEU A 84 5.36 -4.05 1.14
C LEU A 84 6.24 -4.12 -0.10
N ASP A 85 5.67 -4.57 -1.22
CA ASP A 85 6.40 -4.68 -2.48
C ASP A 85 6.29 -3.42 -3.33
N GLY A 86 5.26 -2.61 -3.12
CA GLY A 86 5.08 -1.35 -3.83
C GLY A 86 3.82 -0.62 -3.40
N VAL A 87 3.70 0.62 -3.86
CA VAL A 87 2.51 1.44 -3.62
C VAL A 87 1.87 1.83 -4.94
N ILE A 88 0.56 2.01 -4.92
CA ILE A 88 -0.20 2.57 -6.03
C ILE A 88 -0.67 3.94 -5.60
N LEU A 89 -0.30 4.95 -6.38
CA LEU A 89 -0.66 6.33 -6.11
C LEU A 89 -1.83 6.73 -6.99
N PRO A 90 -2.99 7.07 -6.40
CA PRO A 90 -4.15 7.46 -7.19
C PRO A 90 -4.04 8.91 -7.67
N LYS A 91 -4.75 9.22 -8.74
CA LYS A 91 -4.99 10.60 -9.20
C LYS A 91 -3.70 11.41 -9.42
N VAL A 92 -2.69 10.77 -9.99
CA VAL A 92 -1.44 11.45 -10.35
C VAL A 92 -1.70 12.37 -11.55
N GLU A 93 -1.37 13.63 -11.40
CA GLU A 93 -1.58 14.64 -12.43
C GLU A 93 -0.29 15.12 -13.09
N THR A 94 0.83 15.06 -12.37
CA THR A 94 2.12 15.53 -12.88
C THR A 94 3.25 14.57 -12.53
N PRO A 95 4.33 14.54 -13.34
CA PRO A 95 5.53 13.76 -12.99
C PRO A 95 6.17 14.20 -11.68
N ASP A 96 6.04 15.45 -11.30
CA ASP A 96 6.62 15.97 -10.06
C ASP A 96 5.99 15.32 -8.83
N GLN A 97 4.71 14.97 -8.89
CA GLN A 97 4.04 14.24 -7.82
C GLN A 97 4.69 12.87 -7.60
N LEU A 98 4.99 12.16 -8.67
CA LEU A 98 5.67 10.87 -8.58
C LEU A 98 7.08 11.01 -8.01
N LYS A 99 7.81 12.04 -8.41
CA LYS A 99 9.16 12.31 -7.88
C LYS A 99 9.13 12.61 -6.39
N THR A 100 8.14 13.38 -5.94
CA THR A 100 7.97 13.68 -4.52
C THR A 100 7.71 12.42 -3.71
N ILE A 101 6.83 11.54 -4.18
CA ILE A 101 6.52 10.29 -3.50
C ILE A 101 7.72 9.35 -3.52
N ASP A 102 8.42 9.25 -4.63
CA ASP A 102 9.62 8.43 -4.73
C ASP A 102 10.70 8.89 -3.74
N TRP A 103 10.92 10.20 -3.65
CA TRP A 103 11.85 10.78 -2.69
C TRP A 103 11.43 10.44 -1.25
N LEU A 104 10.16 10.60 -0.92
CA LEU A 104 9.65 10.32 0.42
C LEU A 104 9.82 8.84 0.79
N ILE A 105 9.51 7.94 -0.13
CA ILE A 105 9.70 6.51 0.08
C ILE A 105 11.18 6.20 0.33
N ALA A 106 12.07 6.78 -0.47
CA ALA A 106 13.51 6.59 -0.30
C ALA A 106 14.01 7.07 1.07
N GLN A 107 13.49 8.20 1.56
CA GLN A 107 13.82 8.70 2.88
C GLN A 107 13.36 7.75 3.99
N LEU A 108 12.15 7.23 3.87
CA LEU A 108 11.60 6.28 4.84
C LEU A 108 12.38 4.96 4.83
N GLU A 109 12.74 4.48 3.64
CA GLU A 109 13.55 3.27 3.50
C GLU A 109 14.93 3.45 4.16
N ALA A 110 15.58 4.57 3.91
CA ALA A 110 16.88 4.87 4.50
C ALA A 110 16.81 4.97 6.03
N GLU A 111 15.80 5.66 6.54
CA GLU A 111 15.58 5.81 7.98
C GLU A 111 15.39 4.46 8.67
N ARG A 112 14.74 3.52 7.99
CA ARG A 112 14.40 2.21 8.54
C ARG A 112 15.37 1.10 8.17
N GLY A 113 16.47 1.44 7.50
CA GLY A 113 17.50 0.47 7.13
C GLY A 113 17.04 -0.54 6.09
N LEU A 114 16.11 -0.16 5.22
CA LEU A 114 15.58 -1.01 4.17
C LEU A 114 16.36 -0.86 2.87
N PRO A 115 16.40 -1.90 2.00
CA PRO A 115 17.01 -1.76 0.68
C PRO A 115 16.26 -0.71 -0.14
N ALA A 116 17.01 0.05 -0.97
CA ALA A 116 16.42 1.02 -1.87
C ALA A 116 15.62 0.32 -2.98
N GLY A 117 14.48 0.89 -3.30
CA GLY A 117 13.57 0.35 -4.32
C GLY A 117 12.51 -0.52 -3.72
#